data_c7e182bb0d77ddda00457bb452626392
#
_entry.id   c7e182bb0d77ddda00457bb452626392
#
_cell.length_a   1.000
_cell.length_b   1.000
_cell.length_c   1.000
_cell.angle_alpha   90.00
_cell.angle_beta   90.00
_cell.angle_gamma   90.00
#
_symmetry.space_group_name_H-M   'P 1'
#
loop_
_entity.id
_entity.type
_entity.pdbx_description
1 polymer ?
#
loop_
_entity_poly.entity_id
_entity_poly.type
_entity_poly.pdbx_seq_one_letter_code
_entity_poly.pdbx_strand_id
1 'polypeptide(L)'
;TNPTSLLFSDDKLTLMNNTITLNSRISSPSKHLCEPGPNTEQLHDILQSALHCPDHGRLRPWRFVIIRGKQRQKLGNLLIKQVLNELPEASSVRLEKEQTRFNFAPVIVTVVLKPVKNHKVPEIEQVLSGGALCMNMLHASHQLGFGAQWLTGFAAYDQAIHEALGLSLDEQILGFIHIGTKTQEPVDRERPNVHDLLTEASL
;
A
#
# COMPACT_ATOMS: atom_id res chain seq x y z
N THR A 1 33.59 38.13 17.90
CA THR A 1 32.61 37.08 18.20
C THR A 1 31.57 37.05 17.12
N ASN A 2 31.65 36.03 16.28
CA ASN A 2 30.90 35.87 15.03
C ASN A 2 29.63 35.06 15.31
N PRO A 3 28.41 35.54 15.01
CA PRO A 3 27.16 34.83 15.33
C PRO A 3 26.65 33.90 14.21
N THR A 4 27.54 33.40 13.35
CA THR A 4 27.07 32.66 12.12
C THR A 4 27.16 31.12 12.24
N SER A 5 27.45 30.57 13.42
CA SER A 5 27.70 29.12 13.57
C SER A 5 26.53 28.27 14.12
N LEU A 6 25.37 28.88 14.44
CA LEU A 6 24.27 28.17 15.13
C LEU A 6 23.06 27.81 14.25
N LEU A 7 22.99 28.35 13.02
CA LEU A 7 21.82 28.12 12.15
C LEU A 7 21.92 26.87 11.22
N PHE A 8 23.13 26.27 11.12
CA PHE A 8 23.34 25.13 10.24
C PHE A 8 23.12 23.74 10.90
N SER A 9 22.99 23.68 12.24
CA SER A 9 22.87 22.40 12.96
C SER A 9 21.43 21.84 12.93
N ASP A 10 20.41 22.68 13.07
CA ASP A 10 19.03 22.23 13.19
C ASP A 10 18.44 21.81 11.84
N ASP A 11 18.74 22.53 10.76
CA ASP A 11 18.29 22.17 9.41
C ASP A 11 18.92 20.86 8.92
N LYS A 12 20.21 20.64 9.23
CA LYS A 12 20.91 19.41 8.83
C LYS A 12 20.41 18.21 9.65
N LEU A 13 20.14 18.41 10.94
CA LEU A 13 19.56 17.37 11.80
C LEU A 13 18.11 17.02 11.38
N THR A 14 17.31 18.02 11.03
CA THR A 14 15.95 17.86 10.53
C THR A 14 15.93 17.13 9.17
N LEU A 15 16.82 17.49 8.23
CA LEU A 15 16.98 16.81 6.96
C LEU A 15 17.43 15.36 7.13
N MET A 16 18.40 15.09 8.02
CA MET A 16 18.85 13.73 8.34
C MET A 16 17.70 12.89 8.95
N ASN A 17 16.91 13.44 9.85
CA ASN A 17 15.78 12.75 10.45
C ASN A 17 14.70 12.40 9.42
N ASN A 18 14.39 13.30 8.50
CA ASN A 18 13.42 13.05 7.43
C ASN A 18 13.90 11.96 6.44
N THR A 19 15.17 11.99 6.07
CA THR A 19 15.77 10.96 5.20
C THR A 19 15.82 9.60 5.91
N ILE A 20 16.16 9.56 7.21
CA ILE A 20 16.13 8.35 8.02
C ILE A 20 14.72 7.75 8.05
N THR A 21 13.67 8.57 8.17
CA THR A 21 12.28 8.10 8.19
C THR A 21 11.89 7.38 6.88
N LEU A 22 12.28 7.90 5.72
CA LEU A 22 12.04 7.25 4.43
C LEU A 22 12.81 5.93 4.30
N ASN A 23 14.08 5.91 4.72
CA ASN A 23 14.95 4.74 4.61
C ASN A 23 14.62 3.66 5.64
N SER A 24 14.01 4.01 6.78
CA SER A 24 13.67 3.07 7.85
C SER A 24 12.40 2.27 7.59
N ARG A 25 11.56 2.71 6.61
CA ARG A 25 10.33 1.98 6.30
C ARG A 25 10.66 0.66 5.58
N ILE A 26 10.37 -0.45 6.24
CA ILE A 26 10.46 -1.80 5.70
C ILE A 26 9.04 -2.37 5.61
N SER A 27 8.71 -3.05 4.51
CA SER A 27 7.42 -3.75 4.38
C SER A 27 7.36 -4.91 5.37
N SER A 28 6.34 -4.92 6.22
CA SER A 28 6.09 -6.01 7.16
C SER A 28 5.21 -7.07 6.48
N PRO A 29 5.70 -8.30 6.28
CA PRO A 29 4.87 -9.35 5.67
C PRO A 29 3.53 -9.49 6.36
N SER A 30 2.43 -9.56 5.61
CA SER A 30 1.07 -9.56 6.16
C SER A 30 0.84 -10.66 7.19
N LYS A 31 1.49 -11.82 7.03
CA LYS A 31 1.45 -12.94 8.01
C LYS A 31 2.06 -12.61 9.37
N HIS A 32 2.81 -11.51 9.48
CA HIS A 32 3.41 -11.00 10.71
C HIS A 32 2.69 -9.75 11.23
N LEU A 33 1.44 -9.54 10.81
CA LEU A 33 0.57 -8.48 11.29
C LEU A 33 -0.56 -9.07 12.13
N CYS A 34 -0.86 -8.44 13.28
CA CYS A 34 -1.92 -8.87 14.18
C CYS A 34 -2.68 -7.67 14.76
N GLU A 35 -3.68 -7.95 15.57
CA GLU A 35 -4.36 -6.96 16.41
C GLU A 35 -3.39 -6.38 17.49
N PRO A 36 -3.59 -5.13 17.94
CA PRO A 36 -4.58 -4.21 17.40
C PRO A 36 -4.16 -3.61 16.07
N GLY A 37 -5.14 -3.35 15.20
CA GLY A 37 -4.94 -2.50 14.04
C GLY A 37 -5.11 -1.02 14.38
N PRO A 38 -4.96 -0.11 13.40
CA PRO A 38 -5.29 1.30 13.58
C PRO A 38 -6.76 1.46 13.97
N ASN A 39 -7.01 2.28 15.00
CA ASN A 39 -8.35 2.70 15.35
C ASN A 39 -8.94 3.62 14.25
N THR A 40 -10.16 4.12 14.42
CA THR A 40 -10.83 4.92 13.38
C THR A 40 -10.09 6.22 13.08
N GLU A 41 -9.59 6.91 14.10
CA GLU A 41 -8.85 8.15 13.98
C GLU A 41 -7.49 7.93 13.29
N GLN A 42 -6.72 6.97 13.77
CA GLN A 42 -5.44 6.59 13.17
C GLN A 42 -5.58 6.13 11.70
N LEU A 43 -6.64 5.38 11.39
CA LEU A 43 -6.91 4.98 10.01
C LEU A 43 -7.24 6.21 9.15
N HIS A 44 -8.06 7.14 9.67
CA HIS A 44 -8.35 8.40 8.99
C HIS A 44 -7.06 9.18 8.71
N ASP A 45 -6.17 9.30 9.67
CA ASP A 45 -4.89 10.01 9.52
C ASP A 45 -3.99 9.36 8.47
N ILE A 46 -3.94 8.02 8.44
CA ILE A 46 -3.22 7.26 7.39
C ILE A 46 -3.79 7.58 6.01
N LEU A 47 -5.12 7.54 5.87
CA LEU A 47 -5.78 7.81 4.60
C LEU A 47 -5.61 9.28 4.18
N GLN A 48 -5.75 10.22 5.10
CA GLN A 48 -5.56 11.65 4.84
C GLN A 48 -4.13 11.95 4.41
N SER A 49 -3.14 11.35 5.07
CA SER A 49 -1.73 11.47 4.69
C SER A 49 -1.46 10.89 3.30
N ALA A 50 -2.12 9.80 2.93
CA ALA A 50 -1.98 9.18 1.62
C ALA A 50 -2.43 10.11 0.49
N LEU A 51 -3.40 10.99 0.73
CA LEU A 51 -3.90 11.95 -0.25
C LEU A 51 -2.89 13.04 -0.64
N HIS A 52 -1.78 13.19 0.09
CA HIS A 52 -0.67 14.10 -0.25
C HIS A 52 0.23 13.51 -1.34
N CYS A 53 -0.36 12.96 -2.38
CA CYS A 53 0.34 12.44 -3.55
C CYS A 53 0.16 13.38 -4.76
N PRO A 54 1.08 13.35 -5.76
CA PRO A 54 0.91 14.08 -7.00
C PRO A 54 -0.35 13.61 -7.74
N ASP A 55 -1.14 14.55 -8.23
CA ASP A 55 -2.39 14.31 -8.97
C ASP A 55 -2.53 15.33 -10.10
N HIS A 56 -2.06 14.98 -11.30
CA HIS A 56 -2.12 15.85 -12.46
C HIS A 56 -3.58 16.19 -12.79
N GLY A 57 -3.86 17.48 -12.87
CA GLY A 57 -5.21 17.97 -13.13
C GLY A 57 -6.20 17.85 -11.97
N ARG A 58 -5.77 17.40 -10.80
CA ARG A 58 -6.60 17.19 -9.61
C ARG A 58 -7.81 16.29 -9.89
N LEU A 59 -7.56 15.19 -10.63
CA LEU A 59 -8.59 14.26 -11.08
C LEU A 59 -9.14 13.38 -9.95
N ARG A 60 -8.34 13.17 -8.89
CA ARG A 60 -8.67 12.29 -7.75
C ARG A 60 -9.12 10.91 -8.24
N PRO A 61 -8.30 10.22 -9.06
CA PRO A 61 -8.72 9.03 -9.79
C PRO A 61 -8.69 7.77 -8.90
N TRP A 62 -8.91 7.90 -7.61
CA TRP A 62 -8.81 6.81 -6.65
C TRP A 62 -9.83 6.94 -5.52
N ARG A 63 -10.20 5.80 -4.96
CA ARG A 63 -11.02 5.65 -3.76
C ARG A 63 -10.54 4.50 -2.90
N PHE A 64 -11.07 4.40 -1.70
CA PHE A 64 -10.73 3.36 -0.74
C PHE A 64 -11.90 2.44 -0.46
N VAL A 65 -11.62 1.14 -0.33
CA VAL A 65 -12.55 0.15 0.24
C VAL A 65 -11.88 -0.49 1.45
N ILE A 66 -12.51 -0.39 2.61
CA ILE A 66 -11.96 -0.91 3.87
C ILE A 66 -12.51 -2.30 4.13
N ILE A 67 -11.61 -3.26 4.40
CA ILE A 67 -11.94 -4.64 4.74
C ILE A 67 -11.46 -4.90 6.16
N ARG A 68 -12.38 -5.25 7.06
CA ARG A 68 -12.09 -5.59 8.47
C ARG A 68 -13.09 -6.60 9.04
N GLY A 69 -12.76 -7.17 10.20
CA GLY A 69 -13.63 -8.11 10.88
C GLY A 69 -14.00 -9.32 10.03
N LYS A 70 -15.26 -9.73 10.05
CA LYS A 70 -15.77 -10.89 9.31
C LYS A 70 -15.67 -10.78 7.78
N GLN A 71 -15.53 -9.57 7.25
CA GLN A 71 -15.40 -9.35 5.80
C GLN A 71 -14.09 -9.97 5.26
N ARG A 72 -13.02 -9.98 6.05
CA ARG A 72 -11.73 -10.60 5.70
C ARG A 72 -11.89 -12.09 5.39
N GLN A 73 -12.58 -12.81 6.29
CA GLN A 73 -12.84 -14.25 6.11
C GLN A 73 -13.76 -14.53 4.91
N LYS A 74 -14.82 -13.72 4.73
CA LYS A 74 -15.70 -13.85 3.58
C LYS A 74 -14.96 -13.70 2.26
N LEU A 75 -14.04 -12.73 2.18
CA LEU A 75 -13.23 -12.51 0.98
C LEU A 75 -12.24 -13.67 0.76
N GLY A 76 -11.61 -14.20 1.80
CA GLY A 76 -10.76 -15.39 1.71
C GLY A 76 -11.51 -16.62 1.20
N ASN A 77 -12.74 -16.85 1.68
CA ASN A 77 -13.58 -17.95 1.21
C ASN A 77 -13.99 -17.79 -0.27
N LEU A 78 -14.31 -16.56 -0.70
CA LEU A 78 -14.57 -16.26 -2.09
C LEU A 78 -13.34 -16.53 -2.95
N LEU A 79 -12.16 -16.10 -2.49
CA LEU A 79 -10.92 -16.29 -3.20
C LEU A 79 -10.58 -17.76 -3.44
N ILE A 80 -10.78 -18.64 -2.45
CA ILE A 80 -10.63 -20.10 -2.64
C ILE A 80 -11.55 -20.59 -3.73
N LYS A 81 -12.83 -20.19 -3.71
CA LYS A 81 -13.80 -20.61 -4.72
C LYS A 81 -13.32 -20.21 -6.12
N GLN A 82 -12.80 -19.01 -6.31
CA GLN A 82 -12.30 -18.57 -7.61
C GLN A 82 -11.03 -19.33 -8.03
N VAL A 83 -10.11 -19.57 -7.09
CA VAL A 83 -8.92 -20.38 -7.38
C VAL A 83 -9.28 -21.79 -7.82
N LEU A 84 -10.27 -22.43 -7.18
CA LEU A 84 -10.72 -23.76 -7.56
C LEU A 84 -11.48 -23.77 -8.90
N ASN A 85 -12.18 -22.69 -9.26
CA ASN A 85 -12.81 -22.55 -10.57
C ASN A 85 -11.77 -22.51 -11.70
N GLU A 86 -10.65 -21.80 -11.49
CA GLU A 86 -9.58 -21.71 -12.49
C GLU A 86 -8.63 -22.91 -12.47
N LEU A 87 -8.36 -23.46 -11.29
CA LEU A 87 -7.42 -24.55 -11.06
C LEU A 87 -8.05 -25.58 -10.10
N PRO A 88 -8.90 -26.50 -10.60
CA PRO A 88 -9.56 -27.52 -9.77
C PRO A 88 -8.58 -28.39 -8.95
N GLU A 89 -7.37 -28.62 -9.48
CA GLU A 89 -6.30 -29.41 -8.85
C GLU A 89 -5.36 -28.56 -7.99
N ALA A 90 -5.79 -27.36 -7.54
CA ALA A 90 -4.94 -26.50 -6.69
C ALA A 90 -4.54 -27.25 -5.40
N SER A 91 -3.26 -27.20 -5.06
CA SER A 91 -2.76 -27.87 -3.86
C SER A 91 -3.36 -27.24 -2.57
N SER A 92 -3.48 -28.06 -1.53
CA SER A 92 -3.95 -27.61 -0.22
C SER A 92 -3.15 -26.42 0.31
N VAL A 93 -1.84 -26.41 0.10
CA VAL A 93 -0.94 -25.30 0.49
C VAL A 93 -1.33 -24.00 -0.23
N ARG A 94 -1.66 -24.06 -1.53
CA ARG A 94 -2.11 -22.89 -2.27
C ARG A 94 -3.45 -22.40 -1.76
N LEU A 95 -4.41 -23.30 -1.54
CA LEU A 95 -5.73 -22.96 -1.03
C LEU A 95 -5.66 -22.31 0.35
N GLU A 96 -4.89 -22.89 1.26
CA GLU A 96 -4.66 -22.32 2.60
C GLU A 96 -4.03 -20.92 2.53
N LYS A 97 -3.04 -20.74 1.68
CA LYS A 97 -2.39 -19.43 1.46
C LYS A 97 -3.39 -18.39 0.97
N GLU A 98 -4.26 -18.73 0.02
CA GLU A 98 -5.25 -17.79 -0.49
C GLU A 98 -6.37 -17.53 0.54
N GLN A 99 -6.79 -18.55 1.27
CA GLN A 99 -7.80 -18.42 2.34
C GLN A 99 -7.35 -17.48 3.45
N THR A 100 -6.08 -17.61 3.85
CA THR A 100 -5.53 -16.83 4.99
C THR A 100 -5.02 -15.47 4.57
N ARG A 101 -4.88 -15.20 3.26
CA ARG A 101 -4.33 -13.95 2.72
C ARG A 101 -4.89 -12.68 3.37
N PHE A 102 -6.20 -12.66 3.61
CA PHE A 102 -6.90 -11.51 4.19
C PHE A 102 -7.11 -11.61 5.71
N ASN A 103 -6.67 -12.69 6.37
CA ASN A 103 -7.02 -12.96 7.76
C ASN A 103 -6.01 -12.44 8.78
N PHE A 104 -4.75 -12.21 8.39
CA PHE A 104 -3.71 -11.80 9.33
C PHE A 104 -3.84 -10.35 9.77
N ALA A 105 -3.77 -9.42 8.84
CA ALA A 105 -3.86 -8.00 9.16
C ALA A 105 -5.27 -7.62 9.62
N PRO A 106 -5.41 -6.88 10.73
CA PRO A 106 -6.71 -6.46 11.25
C PRO A 106 -7.47 -5.51 10.33
N VAL A 107 -6.75 -4.69 9.58
CA VAL A 107 -7.31 -3.74 8.62
C VAL A 107 -6.62 -3.90 7.27
N ILE A 108 -7.41 -3.94 6.21
CA ILE A 108 -6.93 -3.94 4.84
C ILE A 108 -7.62 -2.80 4.10
N VAL A 109 -6.83 -1.95 3.48
CA VAL A 109 -7.32 -0.87 2.62
C VAL A 109 -7.10 -1.28 1.18
N THR A 110 -8.19 -1.52 0.44
CA THR A 110 -8.12 -1.68 -1.01
C THR A 110 -8.05 -0.31 -1.65
N VAL A 111 -6.99 -0.04 -2.38
CA VAL A 111 -6.84 1.16 -3.19
C VAL A 111 -7.37 0.87 -4.58
N VAL A 112 -8.45 1.55 -4.93
CA VAL A 112 -9.16 1.39 -6.20
C VAL A 112 -8.86 2.57 -7.09
N LEU A 113 -8.38 2.32 -8.30
CA LEU A 113 -8.29 3.29 -9.38
C LEU A 113 -9.66 3.43 -10.03
N LYS A 114 -10.15 4.66 -10.14
CA LYS A 114 -11.33 5.06 -10.90
C LYS A 114 -10.88 6.04 -12.00
N PRO A 115 -10.40 5.54 -13.15
CA PRO A 115 -9.77 6.39 -14.14
C PRO A 115 -10.79 7.35 -14.78
N VAL A 116 -10.39 8.61 -14.92
CA VAL A 116 -11.12 9.59 -15.71
C VAL A 116 -10.81 9.34 -17.18
N LYS A 117 -11.73 8.68 -17.88
CA LYS A 117 -11.58 8.32 -19.29
C LYS A 117 -11.67 9.57 -20.20
N ASN A 118 -11.08 9.48 -21.38
CA ASN A 118 -11.12 10.53 -22.43
C ASN A 118 -10.66 11.92 -21.94
N HIS A 119 -9.78 11.95 -20.95
CA HIS A 119 -9.19 13.17 -20.42
C HIS A 119 -7.80 13.43 -21.04
N LYS A 120 -7.36 14.70 -21.08
CA LYS A 120 -6.02 15.08 -21.56
C LYS A 120 -4.88 14.48 -20.72
N VAL A 121 -5.13 14.17 -19.46
CA VAL A 121 -4.18 13.46 -18.59
C VAL A 121 -4.26 11.98 -18.92
N PRO A 122 -3.15 11.36 -19.37
CA PRO A 122 -3.11 9.95 -19.71
C PRO A 122 -3.44 9.04 -18.50
N GLU A 123 -4.04 7.89 -18.77
CA GLU A 123 -4.40 6.93 -17.70
C GLU A 123 -3.17 6.46 -16.91
N ILE A 124 -2.02 6.31 -17.56
CA ILE A 124 -0.78 5.94 -16.88
C ILE A 124 -0.38 6.91 -15.76
N GLU A 125 -0.59 8.22 -15.96
CA GLU A 125 -0.30 9.21 -14.91
C GLU A 125 -1.27 9.08 -13.74
N GLN A 126 -2.51 8.69 -13.99
CA GLN A 126 -3.51 8.42 -12.95
C GLN A 126 -3.14 7.16 -12.15
N VAL A 127 -2.63 6.12 -12.82
CA VAL A 127 -2.08 4.91 -12.16
C VAL A 127 -0.88 5.25 -11.29
N LEU A 128 0.07 6.05 -11.81
CA LEU A 128 1.26 6.49 -11.07
C LEU A 128 0.88 7.31 -9.82
N SER A 129 -0.12 8.18 -9.93
CA SER A 129 -0.70 8.91 -8.80
C SER A 129 -1.22 7.95 -7.73
N GLY A 130 -1.96 6.92 -8.13
CA GLY A 130 -2.45 5.88 -7.21
C GLY A 130 -1.32 5.06 -6.59
N GLY A 131 -0.24 4.79 -7.32
CA GLY A 131 0.97 4.17 -6.79
C GLY A 131 1.66 5.03 -5.73
N ALA A 132 1.77 6.34 -5.96
CA ALA A 132 2.29 7.30 -4.99
C ALA A 132 1.41 7.34 -3.72
N LEU A 133 0.08 7.32 -3.88
CA LEU A 133 -0.87 7.23 -2.78
C LEU A 133 -0.66 5.96 -1.93
N CYS A 134 -0.49 4.80 -2.57
CA CYS A 134 -0.19 3.54 -1.88
C CYS A 134 1.10 3.66 -1.06
N MET A 135 2.15 4.26 -1.63
CA MET A 135 3.43 4.45 -0.94
C MET A 135 3.30 5.38 0.27
N ASN A 136 2.59 6.50 0.13
CA ASN A 136 2.31 7.40 1.25
C ASN A 136 1.58 6.68 2.39
N MET A 137 0.62 5.79 2.06
CA MET A 137 -0.09 4.99 3.06
C MET A 137 0.84 4.06 3.85
N LEU A 138 1.83 3.44 3.17
CA LEU A 138 2.86 2.63 3.85
C LEU A 138 3.70 3.48 4.80
N HIS A 139 4.11 4.68 4.38
CA HIS A 139 4.88 5.60 5.23
C HIS A 139 4.06 6.08 6.43
N ALA A 140 2.81 6.51 6.22
CA ALA A 140 1.93 6.96 7.30
C ALA A 140 1.68 5.85 8.33
N SER A 141 1.45 4.62 7.87
CA SER A 141 1.31 3.46 8.76
C SER A 141 2.56 3.24 9.60
N HIS A 142 3.75 3.31 8.98
CA HIS A 142 5.04 3.15 9.67
C HIS A 142 5.26 4.25 10.70
N GLN A 143 4.96 5.51 10.38
CA GLN A 143 5.10 6.64 11.29
C GLN A 143 4.21 6.52 12.53
N LEU A 144 3.04 5.92 12.40
CA LEU A 144 2.13 5.61 13.51
C LEU A 144 2.51 4.31 14.26
N GLY A 145 3.63 3.67 13.93
CA GLY A 145 4.14 2.48 14.59
C GLY A 145 3.56 1.16 14.08
N PHE A 146 2.68 1.18 13.08
CA PHE A 146 2.12 -0.02 12.48
C PHE A 146 3.07 -0.65 11.45
N GLY A 147 2.97 -1.98 11.31
CA GLY A 147 3.47 -2.67 10.14
C GLY A 147 2.49 -2.55 8.99
N ALA A 148 3.01 -2.50 7.76
CA ALA A 148 2.17 -2.50 6.57
C ALA A 148 2.84 -3.22 5.39
N GLN A 149 1.99 -3.78 4.50
CA GLN A 149 2.42 -4.41 3.26
C GLN A 149 1.43 -4.10 2.13
N TRP A 150 1.96 -3.72 0.98
CA TRP A 150 1.21 -3.56 -0.26
C TRP A 150 1.25 -4.88 -1.04
N LEU A 151 0.11 -5.48 -1.26
CA LEU A 151 -0.06 -6.71 -2.01
C LEU A 151 -1.03 -6.52 -3.17
N THR A 152 -0.82 -7.33 -4.21
CA THR A 152 -1.72 -7.49 -5.35
C THR A 152 -2.03 -8.98 -5.54
N GLY A 153 -1.52 -9.62 -6.58
CA GLY A 153 -1.72 -11.02 -6.87
C GLY A 153 -3.10 -11.31 -7.47
N PHE A 154 -3.50 -12.56 -7.49
CA PHE A 154 -4.73 -13.04 -8.11
C PHE A 154 -5.97 -12.21 -7.73
N ALA A 155 -6.15 -11.95 -6.45
CA ALA A 155 -7.32 -11.21 -5.93
C ALA A 155 -7.49 -9.80 -6.53
N ALA A 156 -6.40 -9.16 -6.97
CA ALA A 156 -6.48 -7.81 -7.55
C ALA A 156 -7.00 -7.79 -8.98
N TYR A 157 -7.09 -8.95 -9.64
CA TYR A 157 -7.49 -9.08 -11.04
C TYR A 157 -8.74 -9.96 -11.23
N ASP A 158 -9.21 -10.60 -10.16
CA ASP A 158 -10.38 -11.47 -10.20
C ASP A 158 -11.69 -10.69 -10.21
N GLN A 159 -12.56 -10.95 -11.19
CA GLN A 159 -13.82 -10.24 -11.39
C GLN A 159 -14.79 -10.42 -10.21
N ALA A 160 -14.87 -11.62 -9.63
CA ALA A 160 -15.77 -11.87 -8.51
C ALA A 160 -15.32 -11.14 -7.24
N ILE A 161 -14.01 -10.95 -7.06
CA ILE A 161 -13.46 -10.12 -5.98
C ILE A 161 -13.80 -8.65 -6.24
N HIS A 162 -13.68 -8.15 -7.47
CA HIS A 162 -14.10 -6.80 -7.83
C HIS A 162 -15.57 -6.55 -7.51
N GLU A 163 -16.45 -7.45 -7.92
CA GLU A 163 -17.87 -7.37 -7.64
C GLU A 163 -18.20 -7.40 -6.15
N ALA A 164 -17.55 -8.31 -5.41
CA ALA A 164 -17.71 -8.42 -3.95
C ALA A 164 -17.26 -7.16 -3.19
N LEU A 165 -16.31 -6.39 -3.75
CA LEU A 165 -15.83 -5.13 -3.21
C LEU A 165 -16.58 -3.91 -3.77
N GLY A 166 -17.59 -4.14 -4.63
CA GLY A 166 -18.41 -3.07 -5.21
C GLY A 166 -17.69 -2.21 -6.23
N LEU A 167 -16.79 -2.81 -7.02
CA LEU A 167 -16.13 -2.11 -8.11
C LEU A 167 -17.02 -2.11 -9.36
N SER A 168 -16.97 -1.01 -10.11
CA SER A 168 -17.50 -0.94 -11.48
C SER A 168 -16.51 -1.51 -12.48
N LEU A 169 -16.98 -1.82 -13.69
CA LEU A 169 -16.19 -2.51 -14.74
C LEU A 169 -14.95 -1.73 -15.19
N ASP A 170 -14.95 -0.42 -15.03
CA ASP A 170 -13.85 0.47 -15.38
C ASP A 170 -12.90 0.76 -14.22
N GLU A 171 -13.21 0.28 -13.02
CA GLU A 171 -12.36 0.41 -11.85
C GLU A 171 -11.34 -0.73 -11.76
N GLN A 172 -10.17 -0.44 -11.19
CA GLN A 172 -9.06 -1.38 -11.04
C GLN A 172 -8.54 -1.35 -9.61
N ILE A 173 -8.11 -2.50 -9.11
CA ILE A 173 -7.43 -2.57 -7.81
C ILE A 173 -5.95 -2.30 -8.02
N LEU A 174 -5.43 -1.20 -7.45
CA LEU A 174 -4.00 -0.89 -7.43
C LEU A 174 -3.26 -1.69 -6.35
N GLY A 175 -3.96 -2.10 -5.32
CA GLY A 175 -3.41 -2.96 -4.28
C GLY A 175 -4.28 -3.05 -3.04
N PHE A 176 -3.91 -4.02 -2.21
CA PHE A 176 -4.43 -4.24 -0.87
C PHE A 176 -3.32 -3.83 0.11
N ILE A 177 -3.55 -2.78 0.88
CA ILE A 177 -2.63 -2.33 1.92
C ILE A 177 -3.06 -2.98 3.23
N HIS A 178 -2.30 -3.98 3.65
CA HIS A 178 -2.49 -4.70 4.91
C HIS A 178 -1.82 -3.91 6.03
N ILE A 179 -2.53 -3.60 7.11
CA ILE A 179 -2.06 -2.77 8.22
C ILE A 179 -2.39 -3.44 9.55
N GLY A 180 -1.42 -3.48 10.46
CA GLY A 180 -1.60 -4.04 11.81
C GLY A 180 -0.37 -3.87 12.68
N THR A 181 -0.45 -4.35 13.92
CA THR A 181 0.69 -4.42 14.82
C THR A 181 1.67 -5.49 14.34
N LYS A 182 2.96 -5.18 14.36
CA LYS A 182 4.02 -6.12 13.99
C LYS A 182 4.20 -7.17 15.10
N THR A 183 4.21 -8.45 14.74
CA THR A 183 4.57 -9.55 15.67
C THR A 183 6.08 -9.76 15.76
N GLN A 184 6.83 -9.24 14.79
CA GLN A 184 8.29 -9.25 14.74
C GLN A 184 8.78 -8.11 13.86
N GLU A 185 10.00 -7.66 14.07
CA GLU A 185 10.60 -6.65 13.19
C GLU A 185 10.89 -7.26 11.82
N PRO A 186 10.50 -6.57 10.72
CA PRO A 186 10.75 -7.07 9.39
C PRO A 186 12.25 -6.99 9.05
N VAL A 187 12.73 -8.01 8.37
CA VAL A 187 14.10 -8.02 7.83
C VAL A 187 14.14 -7.17 6.57
N ASP A 188 15.11 -6.23 6.51
CA ASP A 188 15.29 -5.44 5.30
C ASP A 188 15.91 -6.31 4.20
N ARG A 189 15.56 -5.98 2.97
CA ARG A 189 16.14 -6.60 1.78
C ARG A 189 17.33 -5.76 1.29
N GLU A 190 18.23 -6.39 0.57
CA GLU A 190 19.26 -5.69 -0.17
C GLU A 190 18.66 -4.61 -1.08
N ARG A 191 19.24 -3.42 -1.06
CA ARG A 191 18.86 -2.29 -1.89
C ARG A 191 19.87 -2.09 -3.00
N PRO A 192 19.45 -1.76 -4.20
CA PRO A 192 20.40 -1.47 -5.27
C PRO A 192 21.26 -0.24 -4.93
N ASN A 193 22.48 -0.22 -5.44
CA ASN A 193 23.32 0.96 -5.35
C ASN A 193 22.80 2.01 -6.37
N VAL A 194 22.65 3.25 -5.95
CA VAL A 194 22.19 4.34 -6.82
C VAL A 194 23.11 4.55 -8.03
N HIS A 195 24.40 4.31 -7.89
CA HIS A 195 25.37 4.43 -8.99
C HIS A 195 25.12 3.46 -10.14
N ASP A 196 24.49 2.29 -9.86
CA ASP A 196 24.16 1.30 -10.90
C ASP A 196 22.92 1.71 -11.72
N LEU A 197 22.20 2.71 -11.27
CA LEU A 197 20.93 3.16 -11.85
C LEU A 197 21.00 4.61 -12.39
N LEU A 198 22.16 5.27 -12.24
CA LEU A 198 22.34 6.67 -12.57
C LEU A 198 22.94 6.82 -13.97
N THR A 199 22.33 7.65 -14.77
CA THR A 199 22.88 8.05 -16.07
C THR A 199 22.68 9.55 -16.26
N GLU A 200 23.75 10.26 -16.61
CA GLU A 200 23.67 11.67 -16.98
C GLU A 200 23.34 11.81 -18.47
N ALA A 201 22.38 12.71 -18.81
CA ALA A 201 22.05 12.99 -20.19
C ALA A 201 23.20 13.75 -20.86
N SER A 202 23.66 13.27 -22.02
CA SER A 202 24.55 14.03 -22.92
C SER A 202 23.70 14.67 -24.03
N LEU A 203 23.50 15.99 -23.93
CA LEU A 203 22.74 16.80 -24.89
C LEU A 203 23.68 17.53 -25.82
#